data_2390cccb3bcfe3cba32c6bacb938cdf2
#
_entry.id   2390cccb3bcfe3cba32c6bacb938cdf2
#
_cell.length_a   1.000
_cell.length_b   1.000
_cell.length_c   1.000
_cell.angle_alpha   90.00
_cell.angle_beta   90.00
_cell.angle_gamma   90.00
#
_symmetry.space_group_name_H-M   'P 1'
#
loop_
_entity.id
_entity.type
_entity.pdbx_description
1 polymer ?
#
loop_
_entity_poly.entity_id
_entity_poly.type
_entity_poly.pdbx_seq_one_letter_code
_entity_poly.pdbx_strand_id
1 'polypeptide(L)'
;MIKGIGIDLTEIDRVQAMVSEHPQFVQRLLTPAELKQYRQFSGQRAAEYVAGRWSLKESFSKAWGTGIGAQVGFQDIEIVDNQLGAPTVTKSPFNGIVHASVSHTATLVMTEIILESVDKDD
;
A
#
# COMPACT_ATOMS: atom_id res chain seq x y z
N MET A 1 16.38 -2.78 14.67
CA MET A 1 15.31 -3.39 15.51
C MET A 1 13.97 -3.23 14.83
N ILE A 2 13.21 -4.28 14.82
CA ILE A 2 11.85 -4.25 14.26
C ILE A 2 10.96 -3.44 15.20
N LYS A 3 10.27 -2.46 14.65
CA LYS A 3 9.37 -1.57 15.39
C LYS A 3 7.91 -1.88 15.17
N GLY A 4 7.56 -2.55 14.08
CA GLY A 4 6.18 -2.90 13.81
C GLY A 4 6.07 -3.84 12.65
N ILE A 5 5.00 -4.63 12.67
CA ILE A 5 4.65 -5.57 11.61
C ILE A 5 3.16 -5.42 11.34
N GLY A 6 2.79 -5.30 10.08
CA GLY A 6 1.40 -5.23 9.68
C GLY A 6 1.14 -6.18 8.52
N ILE A 7 -0.01 -6.81 8.55
CA ILE A 7 -0.45 -7.71 7.49
C ILE A 7 -1.89 -7.36 7.14
N ASP A 8 -2.23 -7.50 5.87
CA ASP A 8 -3.58 -7.21 5.40
C ASP A 8 -3.98 -8.20 4.31
N LEU A 9 -5.24 -8.55 4.30
CA LEU A 9 -5.83 -9.43 3.30
C LEU A 9 -7.04 -8.68 2.71
N THR A 10 -7.02 -8.46 1.40
CA THR A 10 -8.04 -7.65 0.73
C THR A 10 -8.61 -8.39 -0.47
N GLU A 11 -9.93 -8.37 -0.60
CA GLU A 11 -10.61 -8.89 -1.78
C GLU A 11 -10.52 -7.86 -2.92
N ILE A 12 -9.98 -8.27 -4.06
CA ILE A 12 -9.78 -7.40 -5.22
C ILE A 12 -11.12 -6.84 -5.71
N ASP A 13 -12.15 -7.68 -5.79
CA ASP A 13 -13.47 -7.26 -6.26
C ASP A 13 -14.10 -6.19 -5.38
N ARG A 14 -13.85 -6.24 -4.08
CA ARG A 14 -14.36 -5.24 -3.14
C ARG A 14 -13.77 -3.86 -3.41
N VAL A 15 -12.46 -3.79 -3.64
CA VAL A 15 -11.81 -2.52 -3.97
C VAL A 15 -12.26 -2.04 -5.34
N GLN A 16 -12.40 -2.96 -6.31
CA GLN A 16 -12.85 -2.63 -7.65
C GLN A 16 -14.28 -2.04 -7.62
N ALA A 17 -15.17 -2.60 -6.81
CA ALA A 17 -16.51 -2.06 -6.63
C ALA A 17 -16.48 -0.65 -6.05
N MET A 18 -15.59 -0.43 -5.08
CA MET A 18 -15.43 0.90 -4.47
C MET A 18 -14.94 1.93 -5.49
N VAL A 19 -14.00 1.54 -6.35
CA VAL A 19 -13.49 2.42 -7.42
C VAL A 19 -14.61 2.73 -8.43
N SER A 20 -15.43 1.74 -8.79
CA SER A 20 -16.52 1.92 -9.74
C SER A 20 -17.62 2.83 -9.19
N GLU A 21 -17.96 2.68 -7.91
CA GLU A 21 -19.01 3.47 -7.27
C GLU A 21 -18.55 4.87 -6.90
N HIS A 22 -17.26 5.02 -6.60
CA HIS A 22 -16.66 6.30 -6.15
C HIS A 22 -15.37 6.55 -6.93
N PRO A 23 -15.45 7.01 -8.19
CA PRO A 23 -14.24 7.18 -9.02
C PRO A 23 -13.18 8.10 -8.41
N GLN A 24 -13.59 9.08 -7.61
CA GLN A 24 -12.65 9.99 -6.93
C GLN A 24 -11.86 9.29 -5.82
N PHE A 25 -12.27 8.09 -5.41
CA PHE A 25 -11.56 7.32 -4.40
C PHE A 25 -10.12 7.01 -4.81
N VAL A 26 -9.90 6.74 -6.11
CA VAL A 26 -8.55 6.47 -6.63
C VAL A 26 -7.61 7.63 -6.32
N GLN A 27 -8.08 8.86 -6.48
CA GLN A 27 -7.26 10.05 -6.23
C GLN A 27 -6.99 10.29 -4.75
N ARG A 28 -7.86 9.79 -3.87
CA ARG A 28 -7.63 9.84 -2.43
C ARG A 28 -6.65 8.77 -1.98
N LEU A 29 -6.73 7.61 -2.61
CA LEU A 29 -5.90 6.47 -2.26
C LEU A 29 -4.47 6.61 -2.77
N LEU A 30 -4.32 7.04 -4.03
CA LEU A 30 -3.04 7.02 -4.73
C LEU A 30 -2.39 8.40 -4.73
N THR A 31 -1.08 8.42 -4.45
CA THR A 31 -0.27 9.63 -4.65
C THR A 31 -0.10 9.88 -6.15
N PRO A 32 0.37 11.07 -6.57
CA PRO A 32 0.61 11.32 -7.98
C PRO A 32 1.51 10.30 -8.67
N ALA A 33 2.57 9.83 -8.02
CA ALA A 33 3.47 8.83 -8.59
C ALA A 33 2.78 7.48 -8.75
N GLU A 34 2.01 7.06 -7.74
CA GLU A 34 1.23 5.82 -7.81
C GLU A 34 0.16 5.93 -8.89
N LEU A 35 -0.51 7.07 -8.98
CA LEU A 35 -1.54 7.29 -9.98
C LEU A 35 -0.97 7.19 -11.40
N LYS A 36 0.24 7.70 -11.61
CA LYS A 36 0.93 7.59 -12.89
C LYS A 36 1.17 6.13 -13.28
N GLN A 37 1.59 5.30 -12.32
CA GLN A 37 1.75 3.86 -12.58
C GLN A 37 0.42 3.19 -12.86
N TYR A 38 -0.60 3.49 -12.06
CA TYR A 38 -1.93 2.92 -12.21
C TYR A 38 -2.50 3.16 -13.62
N ARG A 39 -2.29 4.35 -14.17
CA ARG A 39 -2.78 4.72 -15.50
C ARG A 39 -2.14 3.94 -16.63
N GLN A 40 -1.02 3.25 -16.37
CA GLN A 40 -0.36 2.41 -17.37
C GLN A 40 -1.01 1.03 -17.48
N PHE A 41 -1.86 0.67 -16.51
CA PHE A 41 -2.49 -0.64 -16.47
C PHE A 41 -3.95 -0.55 -16.89
N SER A 42 -4.52 -1.70 -17.28
CA SER A 42 -5.94 -1.82 -17.60
C SER A 42 -6.45 -3.18 -17.13
N GLY A 43 -7.77 -3.32 -17.06
CA GLY A 43 -8.41 -4.59 -16.73
C GLY A 43 -7.98 -5.15 -15.38
N GLN A 44 -7.74 -6.45 -15.35
CA GLN A 44 -7.37 -7.16 -14.10
C GLN A 44 -6.08 -6.60 -13.48
N ARG A 45 -5.10 -6.22 -14.29
CA ARG A 45 -3.85 -5.68 -13.80
C ARG A 45 -4.06 -4.37 -13.04
N ALA A 46 -4.93 -3.50 -13.56
CA ALA A 46 -5.27 -2.25 -12.89
C ALA A 46 -5.99 -2.51 -11.56
N ALA A 47 -6.92 -3.48 -11.55
CA ALA A 47 -7.63 -3.85 -10.33
C ALA A 47 -6.66 -4.39 -9.28
N GLU A 48 -5.71 -5.23 -9.68
CA GLU A 48 -4.68 -5.76 -8.78
C GLU A 48 -3.79 -4.66 -8.21
N TYR A 49 -3.43 -3.69 -9.05
CA TYR A 49 -2.58 -2.59 -8.60
C TYR A 49 -3.27 -1.75 -7.52
N VAL A 50 -4.50 -1.32 -7.78
CA VAL A 50 -5.20 -0.45 -6.83
C VAL A 50 -5.53 -1.20 -5.54
N ALA A 51 -5.93 -2.47 -5.64
CA ALA A 51 -6.17 -3.30 -4.45
C ALA A 51 -4.87 -3.53 -3.67
N GLY A 52 -3.75 -3.73 -4.37
CA GLY A 52 -2.44 -3.87 -3.74
C GLY A 52 -2.02 -2.62 -2.99
N ARG A 53 -2.24 -1.46 -3.55
CA ARG A 53 -1.93 -0.18 -2.87
C ARG A 53 -2.81 0.05 -1.65
N TRP A 54 -4.10 -0.25 -1.76
CA TRP A 54 -5.00 -0.23 -0.62
C TRP A 54 -4.47 -1.12 0.50
N SER A 55 -4.20 -2.39 0.16
CA SER A 55 -3.76 -3.39 1.14
C SER A 55 -2.42 -3.00 1.78
N LEU A 56 -1.44 -2.52 0.99
CA LEU A 56 -0.14 -2.11 1.51
C LEU A 56 -0.27 -0.95 2.50
N LYS A 57 -1.14 0.01 2.21
CA LYS A 57 -1.33 1.17 3.10
C LYS A 57 -2.06 0.77 4.38
N GLU A 58 -2.99 -0.19 4.30
CA GLU A 58 -3.62 -0.77 5.48
C GLU A 58 -2.59 -1.53 6.33
N SER A 59 -1.74 -2.34 5.69
CA SER A 59 -0.67 -3.06 6.39
C SER A 59 0.29 -2.09 7.07
N PHE A 60 0.64 -0.99 6.40
CA PHE A 60 1.50 0.03 6.99
C PHE A 60 0.85 0.61 8.24
N SER A 61 -0.43 0.95 8.17
CA SER A 61 -1.12 1.54 9.31
C SER A 61 -1.18 0.59 10.50
N LYS A 62 -1.34 -0.71 10.24
CA LYS A 62 -1.31 -1.73 11.30
C LYS A 62 0.08 -1.83 11.91
N ALA A 63 1.14 -1.80 11.09
CA ALA A 63 2.52 -1.81 11.59
C ALA A 63 2.82 -0.55 12.40
N TRP A 64 2.29 0.59 11.98
CA TRP A 64 2.40 1.86 12.68
C TRP A 64 1.64 1.85 14.01
N GLY A 65 0.52 1.12 14.06
CA GLY A 65 -0.24 0.90 15.27
C GLY A 65 -1.52 1.73 15.41
N THR A 66 -1.88 2.50 14.39
CA THR A 66 -3.02 3.42 14.49
C THR A 66 -4.18 3.13 13.56
N GLY A 67 -3.95 2.33 12.50
CA GLY A 67 -4.90 2.23 11.40
C GLY A 67 -4.89 3.49 10.52
N ILE A 68 -5.53 3.43 9.36
CA ILE A 68 -5.66 4.60 8.48
C ILE A 68 -6.66 5.57 9.10
N GLY A 69 -6.29 6.85 9.13
CA GLY A 69 -7.14 7.89 9.69
C GLY A 69 -6.40 9.17 9.99
N ALA A 70 -6.64 9.76 11.15
CA ALA A 70 -6.13 11.09 11.49
C ALA A 70 -4.61 11.15 11.59
N GLN A 71 -3.95 10.08 12.04
CA GLN A 71 -2.50 10.06 12.23
C GLN A 71 -1.74 9.60 11.00
N VAL A 72 -2.31 8.69 10.21
CA VAL A 72 -1.71 8.19 8.99
C VAL A 72 -2.80 8.12 7.92
N GLY A 73 -2.68 8.95 6.91
CA GLY A 73 -3.60 8.95 5.77
C GLY A 73 -2.98 8.25 4.56
N PHE A 74 -3.82 7.93 3.58
CA PHE A 74 -3.35 7.26 2.36
C PHE A 74 -2.26 8.04 1.62
N GLN A 75 -2.34 9.38 1.63
CA GLN A 75 -1.38 10.22 0.92
C GLN A 75 -0.04 10.37 1.66
N ASP A 76 0.03 9.93 2.90
CA ASP A 76 1.27 9.97 3.69
C ASP A 76 2.22 8.83 3.33
N ILE A 77 1.73 7.85 2.59
CA ILE A 77 2.48 6.66 2.21
C ILE A 77 2.49 6.57 0.70
N GLU A 78 3.69 6.41 0.11
CA GLU A 78 3.82 6.22 -1.33
C GLU A 78 4.62 4.94 -1.59
N ILE A 79 4.05 4.06 -2.40
CA ILE A 79 4.67 2.79 -2.73
C ILE A 79 4.53 2.60 -4.24
N VAL A 80 5.67 2.57 -4.93
CA VAL A 80 5.71 2.37 -6.37
C VAL A 80 6.41 1.06 -6.69
N ASP A 81 6.01 0.41 -7.77
CA ASP A 81 6.69 -0.78 -8.24
C ASP A 81 7.99 -0.38 -8.93
N ASN A 82 9.07 -1.11 -8.62
CA ASN A 82 10.33 -0.91 -9.33
C ASN A 82 10.27 -1.62 -10.69
N GLN A 83 11.39 -1.62 -11.42
CA GLN A 83 11.46 -2.21 -12.76
C GLN A 83 11.17 -3.71 -12.77
N LEU A 84 11.41 -4.38 -11.64
CA LEU A 84 11.13 -5.82 -11.51
C LEU A 84 9.71 -6.11 -11.00
N GLY A 85 8.91 -5.06 -10.78
CA GLY A 85 7.55 -5.21 -10.29
C GLY A 85 7.44 -5.35 -8.78
N ALA A 86 8.52 -5.13 -8.03
CA ALA A 86 8.49 -5.22 -6.58
C ALA A 86 8.10 -3.87 -5.96
N PRO A 87 7.28 -3.88 -4.89
CA PRO A 87 6.88 -2.64 -4.23
C PRO A 87 8.05 -1.99 -3.51
N THR A 88 8.20 -0.68 -3.72
CA THR A 88 9.25 0.12 -3.08
C THR A 88 8.60 1.31 -2.41
N VAL A 89 8.82 1.47 -1.10
CA VAL A 89 8.27 2.57 -0.33
C VAL A 89 9.14 3.81 -0.56
N THR A 90 8.57 4.82 -1.21
CA THR A 90 9.28 6.07 -1.55
C THR A 90 8.95 7.21 -0.61
N LYS A 91 7.89 7.07 0.19
CA LYS A 91 7.48 8.09 1.16
C LYS A 91 6.70 7.41 2.28
N SER A 92 7.02 7.74 3.53
CA SER A 92 6.24 7.31 4.68
C SER A 92 6.57 8.20 5.88
N PRO A 93 5.70 8.23 6.91
CA PRO A 93 6.00 8.97 8.15
C PRO A 93 7.01 8.24 9.04
N PHE A 94 7.32 6.97 8.76
CA PHE A 94 8.26 6.21 9.60
C PHE A 94 9.69 6.62 9.30
N ASN A 95 10.43 6.93 10.35
CA ASN A 95 11.84 7.32 10.23
C ASN A 95 12.73 6.07 10.34
N GLY A 96 12.85 5.34 9.24
CA GLY A 96 13.62 4.10 9.20
C GLY A 96 13.38 3.39 7.88
N ILE A 97 13.64 2.09 7.87
CA ILE A 97 13.46 1.26 6.69
C ILE A 97 12.06 0.64 6.71
N VAL A 98 11.36 0.73 5.60
CA VAL A 98 10.05 0.09 5.44
C VAL A 98 10.20 -1.03 4.43
N HIS A 99 9.96 -2.26 4.88
CA HIS A 99 9.96 -3.43 4.00
C HIS A 99 8.53 -3.72 3.59
N ALA A 100 8.30 -3.96 2.31
CA ALA A 100 6.97 -4.22 1.77
C ALA A 100 6.98 -5.48 0.92
N SER A 101 5.94 -6.29 1.05
CA SER A 101 5.78 -7.50 0.25
C SER A 101 4.32 -7.67 -0.13
N VAL A 102 4.09 -8.14 -1.35
CA VAL A 102 2.74 -8.37 -1.90
C VAL A 102 2.68 -9.75 -2.51
N SER A 103 1.62 -10.46 -2.21
CA SER A 103 1.27 -11.72 -2.88
C SER A 103 -0.21 -11.69 -3.23
N HIS A 104 -0.58 -12.28 -4.36
CA HIS A 104 -2.00 -12.28 -4.73
C HIS A 104 -2.39 -13.52 -5.51
N THR A 105 -3.69 -13.79 -5.45
CA THR A 105 -4.37 -14.76 -6.30
C THR A 105 -5.21 -13.97 -7.32
N ALA A 106 -6.07 -14.65 -8.07
CA ALA A 106 -7.01 -13.99 -8.96
C ALA A 106 -8.00 -13.10 -8.20
N THR A 107 -8.28 -13.38 -6.92
CA THR A 107 -9.34 -12.70 -6.15
C THR A 107 -8.86 -11.99 -4.90
N LEU A 108 -7.67 -12.31 -4.39
CA LEU A 108 -7.18 -11.80 -3.11
C LEU A 108 -5.79 -11.19 -3.25
N VAL A 109 -5.55 -10.13 -2.49
CA VAL A 109 -4.22 -9.55 -2.28
C VAL A 109 -3.87 -9.68 -0.81
N MET A 110 -2.69 -10.19 -0.53
CA MET A 110 -2.12 -10.21 0.83
C MET A 110 -0.85 -9.39 0.83
N THR A 111 -0.71 -8.53 1.84
CA THR A 111 0.46 -7.67 1.95
C THR A 111 1.04 -7.71 3.35
N GLU A 112 2.32 -7.38 3.45
CA GLU A 112 3.01 -7.27 4.72
C GLU A 112 3.92 -6.05 4.70
N ILE A 113 3.92 -5.33 5.82
CA ILE A 113 4.83 -4.21 6.06
C ILE A 113 5.61 -4.52 7.34
N ILE A 114 6.93 -4.33 7.28
CA ILE A 114 7.81 -4.41 8.44
C ILE A 114 8.51 -3.07 8.58
N LEU A 115 8.41 -2.46 9.75
CA LEU A 115 9.08 -1.21 10.08
C LEU A 115 10.33 -1.53 10.90
N GLU A 116 11.48 -1.09 10.40
CA GLU A 116 12.76 -1.38 11.04
C GLU A 116 13.50 -0.07 11.30
N SER A 117 13.92 0.14 12.56
CA SER A 117 14.70 1.31 12.91
C SER A 117 16.13 1.17 12.39
N VAL A 118 16.73 2.32 12.05
CA VAL A 118 18.14 2.35 11.63
C VAL A 118 19.09 2.72 12.75
N ASP A 119 18.57 3.14 13.88
CA ASP A 119 19.37 3.53 15.04
C ASP A 119 19.76 2.30 15.85
N LYS A 120 21.06 2.19 16.17
CA LYS A 120 21.57 1.06 16.94
C LYS A 120 21.12 1.10 18.38
N ASP A 121 20.76 2.27 18.89
CA ASP A 121 20.37 2.47 20.28
C ASP A 121 18.89 2.25 20.54
N ASP A 122 18.14 1.92 19.51
CA ASP A 122 16.70 1.64 19.63
C ASP A 122 16.43 0.20 20.19
#